data_bebfd01eec273546a7788200e63d21d6
#
_entry.id   bebfd01eec273546a7788200e63d21d6
#
_cell.length_a   1.000
_cell.length_b   1.000
_cell.length_c   1.000
_cell.angle_alpha   90.00
_cell.angle_beta   90.00
_cell.angle_gamma   90.00
#
_symmetry.space_group_name_H-M   'P 1'
#
loop_
_entity.id
_entity.type
_entity.pdbx_description
1 polymer ?
#
loop_
_entity_poly.entity_id
_entity_poly.type
_entity_poly.pdbx_seq_one_letter_code
_entity_poly.pdbx_strand_id
1 'polypeptide(L)'
;MQNIPELAEIPGAVREEIATFLDQRREQVAEIGAPVTKAVSFLESFVLDGGKRVRPTYAWAGYLAAGRGEEDPTAMLRAAASLEFIQACALIHDDIIDASNTRRGNPTVHRGVEKLHRESEYLGDPEFFGTSVAILVGDLALVYAEDMFQDSGLSAAALHRARSPWRGMRTEVIGGQLLDISLEAAGSESVELANSVNRYKTAAYTIERPLHLGAAIAGASEELIAAFRGYGHDIGIAYQLRDDQLGVFGDPAVTGKPAGDDLREGKRTELLALALQRADESDPHAAATLRKLVGHTSDPQELSRLAQIIADSGAPEEIERRIDSLTQSGLQHLHAAKVDPTVTETLEQLAIKATARRK
;
A
#
# COMPACT_ATOMS: atom_id res chain seq x y z
N MET A 1 -12.43 -32.66 -6.68
CA MET A 1 -11.72 -31.52 -7.29
C MET A 1 -11.86 -30.39 -6.30
N GLN A 2 -10.75 -29.91 -5.73
CA GLN A 2 -10.79 -28.70 -4.90
C GLN A 2 -11.26 -27.55 -5.79
N ASN A 3 -12.22 -26.76 -5.28
CA ASN A 3 -12.70 -25.57 -5.97
C ASN A 3 -11.59 -24.53 -5.92
N ILE A 4 -10.99 -24.21 -7.07
CA ILE A 4 -9.93 -23.21 -7.16
C ILE A 4 -10.62 -21.88 -7.38
N PRO A 5 -10.47 -20.90 -6.45
CA PRO A 5 -11.11 -19.62 -6.60
C PRO A 5 -10.70 -18.90 -7.89
N GLU A 6 -11.67 -18.30 -8.58
CA GLU A 6 -11.39 -17.36 -9.65
C GLU A 6 -10.80 -16.06 -9.08
N LEU A 7 -10.09 -15.29 -9.91
CA LEU A 7 -9.47 -14.03 -9.46
C LEU A 7 -10.48 -13.05 -8.83
N ALA A 8 -11.71 -13.04 -9.31
CA ALA A 8 -12.79 -12.20 -8.76
C ALA A 8 -13.26 -12.64 -7.36
N GLU A 9 -13.06 -13.92 -6.99
CA GLU A 9 -13.47 -14.50 -5.70
C GLU A 9 -12.41 -14.32 -4.62
N ILE A 10 -11.15 -14.01 -4.99
CA ILE A 10 -10.02 -13.89 -4.07
C ILE A 10 -10.28 -12.93 -2.91
N PRO A 11 -10.90 -11.74 -3.10
CA PRO A 11 -11.17 -10.85 -1.96
C PRO A 11 -12.01 -11.49 -0.86
N GLY A 12 -13.03 -12.27 -1.23
CA GLY A 12 -13.87 -13.01 -0.29
C GLY A 12 -13.13 -14.16 0.39
N ALA A 13 -12.48 -15.00 -0.40
CA ALA A 13 -11.72 -16.14 0.10
C ALA A 13 -10.58 -15.74 1.05
N VAL A 14 -9.86 -14.66 0.75
CA VAL A 14 -8.83 -14.09 1.62
C VAL A 14 -9.42 -13.61 2.96
N ARG A 15 -10.60 -12.98 2.93
CA ARG A 15 -11.27 -12.54 4.16
C ARG A 15 -11.62 -13.72 5.06
N GLU A 16 -12.07 -14.84 4.50
CA GLU A 16 -12.39 -16.07 5.24
C GLU A 16 -11.14 -16.70 5.87
N GLU A 17 -10.02 -16.77 5.13
CA GLU A 17 -8.75 -17.28 5.67
C GLU A 17 -8.20 -16.40 6.80
N ILE A 18 -8.30 -15.07 6.68
CA ILE A 18 -7.91 -14.14 7.76
C ILE A 18 -8.79 -14.35 8.99
N ALA A 19 -10.11 -14.46 8.81
CA ALA A 19 -11.03 -14.68 9.93
C ALA A 19 -10.73 -16.01 10.65
N THR A 20 -10.49 -17.08 9.90
CA THR A 20 -10.11 -18.39 10.44
C THR A 20 -8.79 -18.32 11.22
N PHE A 21 -7.79 -17.63 10.68
CA PHE A 21 -6.49 -17.45 11.33
C PHE A 21 -6.61 -16.69 12.65
N LEU A 22 -7.38 -15.61 12.69
CA LEU A 22 -7.60 -14.83 13.90
C LEU A 22 -8.39 -15.61 14.95
N ASP A 23 -9.40 -16.37 14.51
CA ASP A 23 -10.22 -17.22 15.42
C ASP A 23 -9.37 -18.27 16.15
N GLN A 24 -8.41 -18.89 15.46
CA GLN A 24 -7.48 -19.86 16.04
C GLN A 24 -6.57 -19.29 17.15
N ARG A 25 -6.40 -17.98 17.19
CA ARG A 25 -5.53 -17.28 18.17
C ARG A 25 -6.28 -16.65 19.32
N ARG A 26 -7.61 -16.66 19.28
CA ARG A 26 -8.46 -15.99 20.30
C ARG A 26 -8.21 -16.51 21.72
N GLU A 27 -8.06 -17.82 21.88
CA GLU A 27 -7.81 -18.42 23.20
C GLU A 27 -6.49 -17.94 23.76
N GLN A 28 -5.40 -18.03 23.00
CA GLN A 28 -4.07 -17.56 23.40
C GLN A 28 -4.05 -16.06 23.76
N VAL A 29 -4.74 -15.23 22.98
CA VAL A 29 -4.87 -13.79 23.23
C VAL A 29 -5.68 -13.53 24.52
N ALA A 30 -6.76 -14.29 24.75
CA ALA A 30 -7.59 -14.15 25.93
C ALA A 30 -6.88 -14.55 27.23
N GLU A 31 -5.98 -15.55 27.17
CA GLU A 31 -5.16 -15.98 28.32
C GLU A 31 -4.24 -14.86 28.82
N ILE A 32 -3.76 -13.97 27.93
CA ILE A 32 -2.90 -12.83 28.32
C ILE A 32 -3.70 -11.79 29.10
N GLY A 33 -4.96 -11.56 28.73
CA GLY A 33 -5.91 -10.70 29.44
C GLY A 33 -6.80 -9.83 28.56
N ALA A 34 -7.89 -9.35 29.14
CA ALA A 34 -8.91 -8.57 28.47
C ALA A 34 -8.38 -7.30 27.72
N PRO A 35 -7.39 -6.54 28.23
CA PRO A 35 -6.83 -5.41 27.49
C PRO A 35 -6.19 -5.81 26.18
N VAL A 36 -5.54 -6.99 26.12
CA VAL A 36 -4.89 -7.51 24.89
C VAL A 36 -5.96 -7.95 23.89
N THR A 37 -7.00 -8.66 24.35
CA THR A 37 -8.15 -9.02 23.50
C THR A 37 -8.78 -7.76 22.89
N LYS A 38 -8.89 -6.69 23.67
CA LYS A 38 -9.44 -5.42 23.17
C LYS A 38 -8.51 -4.76 22.12
N ALA A 39 -7.20 -4.76 22.34
CA ALA A 39 -6.25 -4.24 21.37
C ALA A 39 -6.28 -5.05 20.07
N VAL A 40 -6.32 -6.38 20.15
CA VAL A 40 -6.42 -7.28 18.97
C VAL A 40 -7.72 -7.03 18.20
N SER A 41 -8.83 -6.68 18.88
CA SER A 41 -10.09 -6.37 18.18
C SER A 41 -9.99 -5.18 17.22
N PHE A 42 -9.09 -4.22 17.44
CA PHE A 42 -8.80 -3.15 16.49
C PHE A 42 -8.09 -3.69 15.24
N LEU A 43 -7.15 -4.63 15.40
CA LEU A 43 -6.51 -5.30 14.26
C LEU A 43 -7.51 -6.14 13.47
N GLU A 44 -8.36 -6.92 14.15
CA GLU A 44 -9.42 -7.72 13.52
C GLU A 44 -10.34 -6.83 12.65
N SER A 45 -10.87 -5.74 13.23
CA SER A 45 -11.68 -4.79 12.48
C SER A 45 -10.92 -4.19 11.29
N PHE A 46 -9.66 -3.79 11.49
CA PHE A 46 -8.85 -3.19 10.44
C PHE A 46 -8.64 -4.13 9.24
N VAL A 47 -8.37 -5.42 9.49
CA VAL A 47 -8.09 -6.38 8.43
C VAL A 47 -9.34 -7.02 7.82
N LEU A 48 -10.47 -7.08 8.55
CA LEU A 48 -11.71 -7.69 8.09
C LEU A 48 -12.68 -6.68 7.45
N ASP A 49 -12.72 -5.42 7.94
CA ASP A 49 -13.70 -4.42 7.55
C ASP A 49 -13.22 -3.57 6.35
N GLY A 50 -13.09 -4.18 5.19
CA GLY A 50 -12.79 -3.46 3.96
C GLY A 50 -11.45 -3.83 3.33
N GLY A 51 -11.08 -3.04 2.30
CA GLY A 51 -9.89 -3.28 1.47
C GLY A 51 -10.22 -4.05 0.20
N LYS A 52 -9.55 -3.65 -0.88
CA LYS A 52 -9.73 -4.26 -2.23
C LYS A 52 -8.96 -5.56 -2.39
N ARG A 53 -8.22 -5.99 -1.37
CA ARG A 53 -7.37 -7.20 -1.38
C ARG A 53 -6.43 -7.26 -2.60
N VAL A 54 -5.87 -6.12 -2.96
CA VAL A 54 -5.08 -5.97 -4.18
C VAL A 54 -3.84 -6.87 -4.15
N ARG A 55 -3.12 -6.91 -3.03
CA ARG A 55 -1.89 -7.70 -2.87
C ARG A 55 -2.13 -9.20 -2.97
N PRO A 56 -3.09 -9.78 -2.25
CA PRO A 56 -3.47 -11.17 -2.43
C PRO A 56 -3.91 -11.50 -3.86
N THR A 57 -4.63 -10.60 -4.52
CA THR A 57 -5.07 -10.79 -5.92
C THR A 57 -3.87 -10.87 -6.87
N TYR A 58 -2.87 -9.99 -6.72
CA TYR A 58 -1.64 -10.07 -7.51
C TYR A 58 -0.82 -11.33 -7.18
N ALA A 59 -0.71 -11.72 -5.92
CA ALA A 59 -0.03 -12.97 -5.56
C ALA A 59 -0.72 -14.18 -6.19
N TRP A 60 -2.05 -14.22 -6.15
CA TRP A 60 -2.83 -15.26 -6.80
C TRP A 60 -2.68 -15.27 -8.32
N ALA A 61 -2.68 -14.11 -8.97
CA ALA A 61 -2.44 -13.99 -10.40
C ALA A 61 -1.05 -14.53 -10.79
N GLY A 62 -0.01 -14.21 -10.02
CA GLY A 62 1.33 -14.75 -10.23
C GLY A 62 1.39 -16.28 -10.10
N TYR A 63 0.69 -16.84 -9.13
CA TYR A 63 0.57 -18.29 -8.93
C TYR A 63 -0.14 -18.97 -10.09
N LEU A 64 -1.26 -18.42 -10.58
CA LEU A 64 -1.99 -18.95 -11.73
C LEU A 64 -1.15 -18.88 -13.02
N ALA A 65 -0.52 -17.76 -13.26
CA ALA A 65 0.33 -17.51 -14.44
C ALA A 65 1.50 -18.49 -14.55
N ALA A 66 2.05 -18.93 -13.42
CA ALA A 66 3.12 -19.92 -13.36
C ALA A 66 2.60 -21.38 -13.42
N GLY A 67 1.32 -21.59 -13.74
CA GLY A 67 0.72 -22.93 -13.85
C GLY A 67 0.46 -23.61 -12.50
N ARG A 68 0.45 -22.87 -11.41
CA ARG A 68 0.15 -23.31 -10.03
C ARG A 68 1.19 -24.24 -9.38
N GLY A 69 2.06 -24.87 -10.16
CA GLY A 69 3.00 -25.86 -9.65
C GLY A 69 2.31 -27.07 -8.99
N GLU A 70 2.94 -27.61 -7.96
CA GLU A 70 2.42 -28.77 -7.18
C GLU A 70 1.80 -28.35 -5.83
N GLU A 71 1.69 -27.04 -5.55
CA GLU A 71 1.23 -26.55 -4.27
C GLU A 71 -0.30 -26.57 -4.13
N ASP A 72 -0.77 -26.85 -2.93
CA ASP A 72 -2.20 -26.80 -2.60
C ASP A 72 -2.72 -25.35 -2.76
N PRO A 73 -3.78 -25.13 -3.56
CA PRO A 73 -4.40 -23.81 -3.70
C PRO A 73 -4.81 -23.17 -2.37
N THR A 74 -5.24 -23.95 -1.37
CA THR A 74 -5.60 -23.43 -0.05
C THR A 74 -4.37 -22.92 0.70
N ALA A 75 -3.25 -23.62 0.60
CA ALA A 75 -1.98 -23.18 1.18
C ALA A 75 -1.50 -21.88 0.51
N MET A 76 -1.61 -21.79 -0.83
CA MET A 76 -1.32 -20.56 -1.55
C MET A 76 -2.26 -19.41 -1.15
N LEU A 77 -3.54 -19.67 -0.94
CA LEU A 77 -4.51 -18.66 -0.52
C LEU A 77 -4.16 -18.08 0.86
N ARG A 78 -3.77 -18.95 1.82
CA ARG A 78 -3.30 -18.52 3.14
C ARG A 78 -2.01 -17.68 3.04
N ALA A 79 -1.07 -18.12 2.23
CA ALA A 79 0.15 -17.34 1.97
C ALA A 79 -0.16 -15.97 1.35
N ALA A 80 -1.11 -15.89 0.42
CA ALA A 80 -1.56 -14.64 -0.14
C ALA A 80 -2.28 -13.75 0.89
N ALA A 81 -3.12 -14.35 1.76
CA ALA A 81 -3.86 -13.64 2.80
C ALA A 81 -2.93 -12.98 3.84
N SER A 82 -1.76 -13.57 4.12
CA SER A 82 -0.75 -12.99 5.02
C SER A 82 -0.27 -11.59 4.60
N LEU A 83 -0.36 -11.26 3.31
CA LEU A 83 -0.01 -9.95 2.78
C LEU A 83 -0.90 -8.82 3.32
N GLU A 84 -2.12 -9.13 3.74
CA GLU A 84 -3.02 -8.13 4.33
C GLU A 84 -2.58 -7.71 5.74
N PHE A 85 -1.93 -8.60 6.48
CA PHE A 85 -1.32 -8.23 7.77
C PHE A 85 -0.08 -7.36 7.58
N ILE A 86 0.74 -7.57 6.53
CA ILE A 86 1.83 -6.63 6.18
C ILE A 86 1.24 -5.26 5.86
N GLN A 87 0.15 -5.22 5.08
CA GLN A 87 -0.54 -3.97 4.80
C GLN A 87 -1.09 -3.31 6.06
N ALA A 88 -1.67 -4.08 6.98
CA ALA A 88 -2.19 -3.56 8.24
C ALA A 88 -1.07 -2.92 9.07
N CYS A 89 0.07 -3.60 9.24
CA CYS A 89 1.25 -3.04 9.89
C CYS A 89 1.66 -1.71 9.26
N ALA A 90 1.88 -1.70 7.93
CA ALA A 90 2.32 -0.51 7.20
C ALA A 90 1.35 0.66 7.38
N LEU A 91 0.03 0.43 7.22
CA LEU A 91 -0.97 1.50 7.29
C LEU A 91 -1.26 1.98 8.72
N ILE A 92 -1.21 1.10 9.72
CA ILE A 92 -1.41 1.50 11.13
C ILE A 92 -0.25 2.39 11.60
N HIS A 93 0.98 2.05 11.23
CA HIS A 93 2.16 2.87 11.56
C HIS A 93 2.18 4.17 10.75
N ASP A 94 1.85 4.13 9.47
CA ASP A 94 1.73 5.31 8.60
C ASP A 94 0.71 6.31 9.16
N ASP A 95 -0.46 5.84 9.60
CA ASP A 95 -1.49 6.68 10.23
C ASP A 95 -1.01 7.42 11.49
N ILE A 96 -0.09 6.80 12.27
CA ILE A 96 0.52 7.43 13.44
C ILE A 96 1.53 8.49 12.99
N ILE A 97 2.38 8.14 12.04
CA ILE A 97 3.46 8.98 11.52
C ILE A 97 2.88 10.24 10.88
N ASP A 98 1.85 10.08 10.05
CA ASP A 98 1.17 11.18 9.34
C ASP A 98 0.15 11.92 10.24
N ALA A 99 -0.02 11.50 11.51
CA ALA A 99 -1.05 12.02 12.42
C ALA A 99 -2.47 12.00 11.82
N SER A 100 -2.77 11.01 11.00
CA SER A 100 -4.04 10.88 10.28
C SER A 100 -5.20 10.56 11.23
N ASN A 101 -6.33 11.28 11.11
CA ASN A 101 -7.48 11.04 11.99
C ASN A 101 -8.41 9.94 11.47
N THR A 102 -8.46 9.75 10.16
CA THR A 102 -9.40 8.82 9.52
C THR A 102 -8.73 8.01 8.41
N ARG A 103 -9.18 6.76 8.27
CA ARG A 103 -8.82 5.87 7.15
C ARG A 103 -10.06 5.14 6.64
N ARG A 104 -10.33 5.21 5.35
CA ARG A 104 -11.51 4.59 4.71
C ARG A 104 -12.84 5.02 5.35
N GLY A 105 -12.92 6.28 5.81
CA GLY A 105 -14.11 6.83 6.46
C GLY A 105 -14.30 6.45 7.95
N ASN A 106 -13.39 5.64 8.51
CA ASN A 106 -13.39 5.27 9.93
C ASN A 106 -12.23 5.97 10.67
N PRO A 107 -12.30 6.13 12.01
CA PRO A 107 -11.16 6.55 12.80
C PRO A 107 -9.96 5.62 12.57
N THR A 108 -8.74 6.17 12.53
CA THR A 108 -7.51 5.39 12.54
C THR A 108 -7.40 4.58 13.85
N VAL A 109 -6.56 3.54 13.88
CA VAL A 109 -6.45 2.68 15.06
C VAL A 109 -6.07 3.49 16.31
N HIS A 110 -5.08 4.39 16.21
CA HIS A 110 -4.66 5.21 17.36
C HIS A 110 -5.78 6.15 17.83
N ARG A 111 -6.59 6.73 16.92
CA ARG A 111 -7.75 7.57 17.29
C ARG A 111 -8.90 6.75 17.87
N GLY A 112 -9.11 5.53 17.39
CA GLY A 112 -10.09 4.59 17.96
C GLY A 112 -9.73 4.18 19.40
N VAL A 113 -8.44 3.90 19.64
CA VAL A 113 -7.92 3.57 20.97
C VAL A 113 -7.93 4.79 21.91
N GLU A 114 -7.58 5.98 21.42
CA GLU A 114 -7.72 7.24 22.16
C GLU A 114 -9.18 7.47 22.63
N LYS A 115 -10.14 7.25 21.73
CA LYS A 115 -11.57 7.34 22.06
C LYS A 115 -11.94 6.33 23.15
N LEU A 116 -11.49 5.08 23.04
CA LEU A 116 -11.71 4.04 24.06
C LEU A 116 -11.17 4.48 25.43
N HIS A 117 -9.96 5.08 25.47
CA HIS A 117 -9.35 5.58 26.71
C HIS A 117 -10.25 6.62 27.38
N ARG A 118 -10.77 7.58 26.62
CA ARG A 118 -11.66 8.64 27.12
C ARG A 118 -13.00 8.08 27.62
N GLU A 119 -13.61 7.16 26.87
CA GLU A 119 -14.89 6.54 27.23
C GLU A 119 -14.79 5.60 28.45
N SER A 120 -13.62 5.04 28.68
CA SER A 120 -13.33 4.15 29.82
C SER A 120 -12.82 4.91 31.05
N GLU A 121 -12.69 6.24 30.96
CA GLU A 121 -12.14 7.09 32.03
C GLU A 121 -10.78 6.61 32.57
N TYR A 122 -9.90 6.12 31.66
CA TYR A 122 -8.58 5.66 32.02
C TYR A 122 -7.68 6.82 32.48
N LEU A 123 -6.69 6.52 33.29
CA LEU A 123 -5.70 7.52 33.74
C LEU A 123 -4.66 7.83 32.68
N GLY A 124 -4.12 9.04 32.71
CA GLY A 124 -3.05 9.50 31.83
C GLY A 124 -3.54 10.20 30.58
N ASP A 125 -2.64 10.36 29.59
CA ASP A 125 -2.90 11.04 28.34
C ASP A 125 -3.54 10.10 27.31
N PRO A 126 -4.79 10.38 26.84
CA PRO A 126 -5.48 9.54 25.87
C PRO A 126 -4.77 9.43 24.52
N GLU A 127 -4.15 10.49 24.02
CA GLU A 127 -3.46 10.51 22.73
C GLU A 127 -2.18 9.66 22.78
N PHE A 128 -1.41 9.81 23.85
CA PHE A 128 -0.23 8.99 24.08
C PHE A 128 -0.58 7.51 24.25
N PHE A 129 -1.68 7.20 24.97
CA PHE A 129 -2.19 5.84 25.11
C PHE A 129 -2.61 5.26 23.76
N GLY A 130 -3.36 6.05 22.96
CA GLY A 130 -3.79 5.65 21.62
C GLY A 130 -2.62 5.29 20.71
N THR A 131 -1.63 6.15 20.66
CA THR A 131 -0.38 5.95 19.90
C THR A 131 0.37 4.72 20.36
N SER A 132 0.57 4.55 21.67
CA SER A 132 1.32 3.43 22.25
C SER A 132 0.68 2.08 21.94
N VAL A 133 -0.64 1.97 22.05
CA VAL A 133 -1.37 0.73 21.71
C VAL A 133 -1.33 0.47 20.21
N ALA A 134 -1.51 1.50 19.37
CA ALA A 134 -1.50 1.33 17.92
C ALA A 134 -0.14 0.89 17.37
N ILE A 135 0.99 1.33 17.96
CA ILE A 135 2.32 0.82 17.64
C ILE A 135 2.36 -0.70 17.85
N LEU A 136 1.91 -1.19 19.01
CA LEU A 136 1.91 -2.62 19.32
C LEU A 136 0.93 -3.42 18.45
N VAL A 137 -0.19 -2.83 18.06
CA VAL A 137 -1.16 -3.44 17.11
C VAL A 137 -0.53 -3.58 15.74
N GLY A 138 0.25 -2.59 15.28
CA GLY A 138 1.01 -2.65 14.04
C GLY A 138 2.11 -3.71 14.08
N ASP A 139 2.86 -3.81 15.18
CA ASP A 139 3.88 -4.85 15.39
C ASP A 139 3.25 -6.24 15.37
N LEU A 140 2.10 -6.42 16.06
CA LEU A 140 1.38 -7.68 16.06
C LEU A 140 0.89 -8.07 14.66
N ALA A 141 0.46 -7.11 13.86
CA ALA A 141 0.12 -7.37 12.46
C ALA A 141 1.33 -7.93 11.68
N LEU A 142 2.54 -7.38 11.88
CA LEU A 142 3.74 -7.89 11.22
C LEU A 142 4.10 -9.32 11.68
N VAL A 143 3.95 -9.60 12.97
CA VAL A 143 4.15 -10.96 13.53
C VAL A 143 3.13 -11.94 12.94
N TYR A 144 1.85 -11.57 12.90
CA TYR A 144 0.78 -12.40 12.33
C TYR A 144 0.94 -12.63 10.82
N ALA A 145 1.54 -11.67 10.10
CA ALA A 145 1.89 -11.88 8.70
C ALA A 145 2.90 -13.02 8.53
N GLU A 146 3.95 -13.04 9.36
CA GLU A 146 4.97 -14.10 9.33
C GLU A 146 4.37 -15.45 9.75
N ASP A 147 3.63 -15.48 10.85
CA ASP A 147 2.99 -16.71 11.35
C ASP A 147 2.06 -17.32 10.29
N MET A 148 1.15 -16.51 9.72
CA MET A 148 0.21 -16.98 8.71
C MET A 148 0.92 -17.45 7.44
N PHE A 149 2.02 -16.80 7.05
CA PHE A 149 2.81 -17.21 5.90
C PHE A 149 3.54 -18.53 6.14
N GLN A 150 4.21 -18.69 7.28
CA GLN A 150 4.95 -19.91 7.62
C GLN A 150 4.01 -21.10 7.86
N ASP A 151 2.86 -20.88 8.49
CA ASP A 151 1.86 -21.89 8.80
C ASP A 151 0.84 -22.10 7.64
N SER A 152 1.10 -21.53 6.45
CA SER A 152 0.17 -21.60 5.31
C SER A 152 -0.11 -23.02 4.82
N GLY A 153 0.82 -23.97 5.06
CA GLY A 153 0.76 -25.34 4.54
C GLY A 153 1.49 -25.52 3.21
N LEU A 154 2.21 -24.49 2.73
CA LEU A 154 3.11 -24.61 1.57
C LEU A 154 4.23 -25.60 1.85
N SER A 155 4.70 -26.30 0.83
CA SER A 155 5.86 -27.18 0.91
C SER A 155 7.13 -26.38 1.33
N ALA A 156 8.08 -27.07 1.96
CA ALA A 156 9.39 -26.46 2.31
C ALA A 156 10.12 -25.89 1.07
N ALA A 157 9.93 -26.54 -0.09
CA ALA A 157 10.49 -26.07 -1.35
C ALA A 157 9.85 -24.77 -1.83
N ALA A 158 8.53 -24.63 -1.73
CA ALA A 158 7.82 -23.41 -2.06
C ALA A 158 8.17 -22.25 -1.09
N LEU A 159 8.20 -22.51 0.20
CA LEU A 159 8.65 -21.54 1.21
C LEU A 159 10.09 -21.09 0.93
N HIS A 160 10.97 -21.99 0.49
CA HIS A 160 12.34 -21.63 0.11
C HIS A 160 12.37 -20.70 -1.12
N ARG A 161 11.62 -21.00 -2.18
CA ARG A 161 11.50 -20.16 -3.38
C ARG A 161 10.92 -18.78 -3.05
N ALA A 162 9.91 -18.74 -2.20
CA ALA A 162 9.24 -17.53 -1.75
C ALA A 162 10.08 -16.62 -0.83
N ARG A 163 11.16 -17.14 -0.24
CA ARG A 163 11.98 -16.43 0.76
C ARG A 163 12.47 -15.07 0.28
N SER A 164 12.95 -14.99 -0.98
CA SER A 164 13.50 -13.74 -1.52
C SER A 164 12.44 -12.65 -1.67
N PRO A 165 11.32 -12.86 -2.39
CA PRO A 165 10.28 -11.83 -2.51
C PRO A 165 9.63 -11.47 -1.17
N TRP A 166 9.43 -12.44 -0.26
CA TRP A 166 8.85 -12.23 1.07
C TRP A 166 9.72 -11.31 1.94
N ARG A 167 11.04 -11.56 1.99
CA ARG A 167 11.98 -10.72 2.74
C ARG A 167 12.16 -9.36 2.10
N GLY A 168 12.35 -9.33 0.77
CA GLY A 168 12.53 -8.10 0.01
C GLY A 168 11.39 -7.13 0.25
N MET A 169 10.15 -7.58 0.12
CA MET A 169 8.96 -6.77 0.30
C MET A 169 8.92 -6.07 1.66
N ARG A 170 9.21 -6.80 2.75
CA ARG A 170 9.19 -6.24 4.12
C ARG A 170 10.28 -5.18 4.33
N THR A 171 11.49 -5.46 3.84
CA THR A 171 12.60 -4.50 3.92
C THR A 171 12.32 -3.26 3.06
N GLU A 172 11.78 -3.47 1.86
CA GLU A 172 11.50 -2.40 0.90
C GLU A 172 10.40 -1.45 1.40
N VAL A 173 9.30 -1.97 1.94
CA VAL A 173 8.21 -1.11 2.45
C VAL A 173 8.66 -0.29 3.66
N ILE A 174 9.41 -0.89 4.59
CA ILE A 174 9.94 -0.16 5.76
C ILE A 174 11.01 0.85 5.32
N GLY A 175 11.91 0.44 4.41
CA GLY A 175 12.92 1.35 3.86
C GLY A 175 12.30 2.52 3.07
N GLY A 176 11.25 2.25 2.30
CA GLY A 176 10.49 3.28 1.60
C GLY A 176 9.82 4.28 2.55
N GLN A 177 9.27 3.80 3.67
CA GLN A 177 8.69 4.65 4.70
C GLN A 177 9.75 5.52 5.40
N LEU A 178 10.92 4.93 5.73
CA LEU A 178 12.03 5.68 6.31
C LEU A 178 12.54 6.78 5.37
N LEU A 179 12.60 6.46 4.06
CA LEU A 179 12.98 7.43 3.04
C LEU A 179 11.98 8.57 2.96
N ASP A 180 10.68 8.27 2.94
CA ASP A 180 9.60 9.26 2.90
C ASP A 180 9.70 10.26 4.05
N ILE A 181 9.75 9.78 5.29
CA ILE A 181 9.94 10.61 6.50
C ILE A 181 11.21 11.49 6.39
N SER A 182 12.31 10.91 5.86
CA SER A 182 13.57 11.62 5.73
C SER A 182 13.50 12.74 4.69
N LEU A 183 12.78 12.52 3.59
CA LEU A 183 12.58 13.53 2.55
C LEU A 183 11.69 14.68 3.03
N GLU A 184 10.64 14.38 3.79
CA GLU A 184 9.79 15.40 4.41
C GLU A 184 10.59 16.25 5.39
N ALA A 185 11.32 15.62 6.30
CA ALA A 185 12.14 16.31 7.30
C ALA A 185 13.26 17.19 6.68
N ALA A 186 13.83 16.73 5.57
CA ALA A 186 14.86 17.47 4.83
C ALA A 186 14.30 18.55 3.90
N GLY A 187 12.99 18.57 3.67
CA GLY A 187 12.38 19.46 2.67
C GLY A 187 12.86 19.14 1.24
N SER A 188 13.10 17.88 0.93
CA SER A 188 13.71 17.46 -0.35
C SER A 188 12.87 17.87 -1.55
N GLU A 189 13.55 18.29 -2.62
CA GLU A 189 12.96 18.64 -3.92
C GLU A 189 13.48 17.70 -5.04
N SER A 190 14.12 16.58 -4.65
CA SER A 190 14.67 15.62 -5.62
C SER A 190 13.58 14.73 -6.21
N VAL A 191 13.38 14.83 -7.54
CA VAL A 191 12.51 13.93 -8.31
C VAL A 191 12.97 12.47 -8.19
N GLU A 192 14.28 12.20 -8.20
CA GLU A 192 14.83 10.84 -8.11
C GLU A 192 14.53 10.19 -6.76
N LEU A 193 14.66 10.95 -5.67
CA LEU A 193 14.35 10.44 -4.33
C LEU A 193 12.86 10.24 -4.13
N ALA A 194 12.01 11.15 -4.62
CA ALA A 194 10.56 10.97 -4.63
C ALA A 194 10.14 9.71 -5.42
N ASN A 195 10.76 9.48 -6.59
CA ASN A 195 10.54 8.24 -7.35
C ASN A 195 11.00 6.99 -6.59
N SER A 196 12.07 7.08 -5.79
CA SER A 196 12.52 5.98 -4.95
C SER A 196 11.49 5.66 -3.84
N VAL A 197 10.84 6.68 -3.25
CA VAL A 197 9.70 6.48 -2.34
C VAL A 197 8.57 5.75 -3.07
N ASN A 198 8.14 6.24 -4.24
CA ASN A 198 7.09 5.61 -5.05
C ASN A 198 7.40 4.12 -5.32
N ARG A 199 8.65 3.82 -5.63
CA ARG A 199 9.09 2.46 -5.89
C ARG A 199 9.00 1.56 -4.66
N TYR A 200 9.62 1.96 -3.55
CA TYR A 200 9.82 1.07 -2.40
C TYR A 200 8.65 1.10 -1.42
N LYS A 201 8.08 2.28 -1.12
CA LYS A 201 6.93 2.42 -0.23
C LYS A 201 5.66 1.85 -0.85
N THR A 202 5.49 1.93 -2.19
CA THR A 202 4.22 1.57 -2.84
C THR A 202 4.35 0.49 -3.90
N ALA A 203 5.09 0.70 -4.98
CA ALA A 203 5.11 -0.19 -6.15
C ALA A 203 5.59 -1.59 -5.79
N ALA A 204 6.71 -1.69 -5.08
CA ALA A 204 7.32 -2.96 -4.72
C ALA A 204 6.37 -3.81 -3.88
N TYR A 205 5.85 -3.29 -2.76
CA TYR A 205 5.06 -4.12 -1.85
C TYR A 205 3.59 -4.29 -2.26
N THR A 206 3.08 -3.45 -3.18
CA THR A 206 1.67 -3.53 -3.61
C THR A 206 1.49 -4.45 -4.81
N ILE A 207 2.41 -4.44 -5.78
CA ILE A 207 2.25 -5.16 -7.06
C ILE A 207 3.44 -6.06 -7.35
N GLU A 208 4.67 -5.51 -7.41
CA GLU A 208 5.86 -6.24 -7.86
C GLU A 208 6.14 -7.48 -7.03
N ARG A 209 6.23 -7.33 -5.71
CA ARG A 209 6.56 -8.44 -4.80
C ARG A 209 5.43 -9.43 -4.60
N PRO A 210 4.15 -9.04 -4.52
CA PRO A 210 3.04 -10.00 -4.52
C PRO A 210 3.01 -10.88 -5.77
N LEU A 211 3.11 -10.32 -6.99
CA LEU A 211 3.22 -11.10 -8.22
C LEU A 211 4.41 -12.05 -8.21
N HIS A 212 5.60 -11.53 -7.84
CA HIS A 212 6.82 -12.32 -7.71
C HIS A 212 6.65 -13.45 -6.68
N LEU A 213 6.01 -13.18 -5.54
CA LEU A 213 5.77 -14.16 -4.48
C LEU A 213 4.92 -15.34 -4.99
N GLY A 214 3.78 -15.06 -5.61
CA GLY A 214 2.91 -16.09 -6.16
C GLY A 214 3.57 -16.93 -7.25
N ALA A 215 4.27 -16.29 -8.18
CA ALA A 215 5.02 -16.94 -9.22
C ALA A 215 6.16 -17.83 -8.66
N ALA A 216 6.91 -17.34 -7.67
CA ALA A 216 7.98 -18.08 -7.02
C ALA A 216 7.43 -19.31 -6.24
N ILE A 217 6.31 -19.17 -5.53
CA ILE A 217 5.63 -20.29 -4.86
C ILE A 217 5.32 -21.40 -5.87
N ALA A 218 4.76 -21.04 -7.03
CA ALA A 218 4.43 -22.00 -8.10
C ALA A 218 5.67 -22.54 -8.86
N GLY A 219 6.87 -22.03 -8.62
CA GLY A 219 8.09 -22.49 -9.28
C GLY A 219 8.30 -21.92 -10.68
N ALA A 220 7.88 -20.67 -10.91
CA ALA A 220 8.06 -19.95 -12.17
C ALA A 220 9.52 -19.87 -12.62
N SER A 221 9.74 -19.77 -13.92
CA SER A 221 11.07 -19.48 -14.49
C SER A 221 11.55 -18.07 -14.13
N GLU A 222 12.86 -17.86 -14.22
CA GLU A 222 13.45 -16.52 -13.96
C GLU A 222 12.95 -15.48 -14.97
N GLU A 223 12.68 -15.88 -16.22
CA GLU A 223 12.15 -15.01 -17.26
C GLU A 223 10.74 -14.52 -16.91
N LEU A 224 9.86 -15.40 -16.42
CA LEU A 224 8.53 -15.03 -16.00
C LEU A 224 8.57 -14.11 -14.78
N ILE A 225 9.43 -14.43 -13.80
CA ILE A 225 9.64 -13.57 -12.62
C ILE A 225 10.15 -12.19 -13.04
N ALA A 226 11.10 -12.11 -13.97
CA ALA A 226 11.62 -10.83 -14.46
C ALA A 226 10.53 -10.01 -15.17
N ALA A 227 9.68 -10.64 -15.99
CA ALA A 227 8.56 -9.98 -16.65
C ALA A 227 7.55 -9.43 -15.62
N PHE A 228 7.21 -10.21 -14.60
CA PHE A 228 6.30 -9.76 -13.53
C PHE A 228 6.88 -8.66 -12.66
N ARG A 229 8.19 -8.69 -12.43
CA ARG A 229 8.86 -7.60 -11.74
C ARG A 229 8.87 -6.31 -12.56
N GLY A 230 9.10 -6.39 -13.88
CA GLY A 230 8.98 -5.25 -14.78
C GLY A 230 7.56 -4.67 -14.79
N TYR A 231 6.56 -5.53 -15.00
CA TYR A 231 5.16 -5.12 -14.92
C TYR A 231 4.82 -4.46 -13.59
N GLY A 232 5.17 -5.12 -12.47
CA GLY A 232 4.82 -4.64 -11.13
C GLY A 232 5.51 -3.33 -10.75
N HIS A 233 6.77 -3.16 -11.19
CA HIS A 233 7.51 -1.92 -11.04
C HIS A 233 6.81 -0.76 -11.76
N ASP A 234 6.54 -0.92 -13.06
CA ASP A 234 6.02 0.14 -13.89
C ASP A 234 4.57 0.51 -13.51
N ILE A 235 3.69 -0.48 -13.38
CA ILE A 235 2.29 -0.25 -12.99
C ILE A 235 2.21 0.28 -11.55
N GLY A 236 3.09 -0.18 -10.66
CA GLY A 236 3.11 0.28 -9.27
C GLY A 236 3.54 1.73 -9.13
N ILE A 237 4.54 2.18 -9.89
CA ILE A 237 4.94 3.61 -9.93
C ILE A 237 3.82 4.44 -10.57
N ALA A 238 3.26 4.00 -11.70
CA ALA A 238 2.14 4.69 -12.35
C ALA A 238 0.93 4.84 -11.42
N TYR A 239 0.64 3.81 -10.61
CA TYR A 239 -0.40 3.86 -9.58
C TYR A 239 -0.12 4.93 -8.53
N GLN A 240 1.13 5.01 -8.01
CA GLN A 240 1.48 6.01 -7.00
C GLN A 240 1.46 7.42 -7.56
N LEU A 241 2.01 7.65 -8.77
CA LEU A 241 1.92 8.95 -9.44
C LEU A 241 0.47 9.42 -9.61
N ARG A 242 -0.45 8.48 -9.89
CA ARG A 242 -1.89 8.78 -9.94
C ARG A 242 -2.44 9.13 -8.56
N ASP A 243 -2.04 8.42 -7.51
CA ASP A 243 -2.46 8.68 -6.13
C ASP A 243 -1.97 10.06 -5.66
N ASP A 244 -0.73 10.44 -5.98
CA ASP A 244 -0.15 11.76 -5.68
C ASP A 244 -0.92 12.91 -6.39
N GLN A 245 -1.35 12.71 -7.65
CA GLN A 245 -2.24 13.68 -8.32
C GLN A 245 -3.58 13.81 -7.62
N LEU A 246 -4.16 12.68 -7.19
CA LEU A 246 -5.42 12.68 -6.45
C LEU A 246 -5.27 13.29 -5.05
N GLY A 247 -4.10 13.17 -4.41
CA GLY A 247 -3.78 13.81 -3.14
C GLY A 247 -3.80 15.35 -3.21
N VAL A 248 -3.51 15.91 -4.39
CA VAL A 248 -3.54 17.36 -4.62
C VAL A 248 -4.88 17.82 -5.21
N PHE A 249 -5.40 17.12 -6.23
CA PHE A 249 -6.53 17.57 -7.06
C PHE A 249 -7.80 16.75 -6.91
N GLY A 250 -7.75 15.65 -6.15
CA GLY A 250 -8.86 14.70 -6.09
C GLY A 250 -10.11 15.25 -5.42
N ASP A 251 -11.28 14.82 -5.94
CA ASP A 251 -12.56 15.09 -5.30
C ASP A 251 -12.69 14.29 -4.00
N PRO A 252 -12.95 14.92 -2.85
CA PRO A 252 -13.17 14.22 -1.59
C PRO A 252 -14.24 13.13 -1.63
N ALA A 253 -15.26 13.28 -2.49
CA ALA A 253 -16.29 12.26 -2.67
C ALA A 253 -15.75 10.97 -3.32
N VAL A 254 -14.66 11.06 -4.06
CA VAL A 254 -14.00 9.92 -4.74
C VAL A 254 -12.84 9.38 -3.94
N THR A 255 -12.02 10.27 -3.39
CA THR A 255 -10.78 9.91 -2.66
C THR A 255 -11.04 9.50 -1.21
N GLY A 256 -12.12 10.00 -0.60
CA GLY A 256 -12.41 9.84 0.81
C GLY A 256 -11.50 10.67 1.73
N LYS A 257 -10.66 11.56 1.15
CA LYS A 257 -9.76 12.49 1.84
C LYS A 257 -10.06 13.92 1.39
N PRO A 258 -9.75 14.95 2.22
CA PRO A 258 -9.84 16.35 1.80
C PRO A 258 -8.97 16.63 0.56
N ALA A 259 -9.41 17.53 -0.32
CA ALA A 259 -8.57 17.99 -1.43
C ALA A 259 -7.32 18.70 -0.88
N GLY A 260 -6.16 18.44 -1.48
CA GLY A 260 -4.89 19.02 -1.03
C GLY A 260 -4.32 18.41 0.26
N ASP A 261 -4.74 17.21 0.63
CA ASP A 261 -4.28 16.53 1.86
C ASP A 261 -2.74 16.35 1.85
N ASP A 262 -2.17 15.94 0.71
CA ASP A 262 -0.72 15.79 0.56
C ASP A 262 0.04 17.13 0.74
N LEU A 263 -0.57 18.24 0.32
CA LEU A 263 0.01 19.58 0.52
C LEU A 263 -0.05 20.02 1.98
N ARG A 264 -1.13 19.65 2.67
CA ARG A 264 -1.30 19.90 4.11
C ARG A 264 -0.31 19.07 4.93
N GLU A 265 -0.10 17.82 4.58
CA GLU A 265 0.84 16.89 5.23
C GLU A 265 2.30 17.21 4.89
N GLY A 266 2.56 17.95 3.82
CA GLY A 266 3.92 18.33 3.40
C GLY A 266 4.67 17.26 2.63
N LYS A 267 3.95 16.31 2.01
CA LYS A 267 4.53 15.21 1.26
C LYS A 267 5.41 15.68 0.12
N ARG A 268 6.61 15.09 0.03
CA ARG A 268 7.62 15.41 -0.99
C ARG A 268 7.47 14.52 -2.22
N THR A 269 6.30 14.67 -2.88
CA THR A 269 5.95 13.88 -4.06
C THR A 269 6.74 14.30 -5.30
N GLU A 270 6.77 13.43 -6.30
CA GLU A 270 7.36 13.73 -7.60
C GLU A 270 6.64 14.90 -8.29
N LEU A 271 5.32 14.97 -8.14
CA LEU A 271 4.51 16.08 -8.65
C LEU A 271 4.95 17.44 -8.06
N LEU A 272 5.15 17.51 -6.75
CA LEU A 272 5.64 18.73 -6.09
C LEU A 272 7.05 19.09 -6.53
N ALA A 273 7.96 18.12 -6.61
CA ALA A 273 9.34 18.33 -7.03
C ALA A 273 9.42 18.90 -8.46
N LEU A 274 8.64 18.34 -9.40
CA LEU A 274 8.55 18.86 -10.77
C LEU A 274 7.93 20.25 -10.83
N ALA A 275 6.91 20.51 -10.02
CA ALA A 275 6.28 21.84 -9.96
C ALA A 275 7.25 22.90 -9.46
N LEU A 276 8.06 22.59 -8.43
CA LEU A 276 9.09 23.48 -7.92
C LEU A 276 10.19 23.77 -8.95
N GLN A 277 10.73 22.75 -9.63
CA GLN A 277 11.73 22.93 -10.68
C GLN A 277 11.24 23.87 -11.80
N ARG A 278 10.01 23.66 -12.26
CA ARG A 278 9.41 24.48 -13.33
C ARG A 278 9.08 25.89 -12.86
N ALA A 279 8.60 26.04 -11.63
CA ALA A 279 8.29 27.33 -11.06
C ALA A 279 9.57 28.16 -10.83
N ASP A 280 10.69 27.54 -10.44
CA ASP A 280 11.98 28.25 -10.33
C ASP A 280 12.42 28.92 -11.64
N GLU A 281 12.08 28.30 -12.79
CA GLU A 281 12.41 28.81 -14.11
C GLU A 281 11.42 29.88 -14.61
N SER A 282 10.11 29.71 -14.31
CA SER A 282 9.03 30.50 -14.91
C SER A 282 8.44 31.55 -13.98
N ASP A 283 8.30 31.27 -12.67
CA ASP A 283 7.75 32.12 -11.62
C ASP A 283 8.39 31.83 -10.26
N PRO A 284 9.57 32.43 -9.95
CA PRO A 284 10.26 32.21 -8.69
C PRO A 284 9.45 32.61 -7.44
N HIS A 285 8.42 33.47 -7.60
CA HIS A 285 7.52 33.85 -6.51
C HIS A 285 6.55 32.71 -6.17
N ALA A 286 6.05 32.03 -7.18
CA ALA A 286 5.25 30.80 -7.01
C ALA A 286 6.06 29.70 -6.34
N ALA A 287 7.31 29.46 -6.77
CA ALA A 287 8.22 28.51 -6.13
C ALA A 287 8.46 28.82 -4.64
N ALA A 288 8.72 30.09 -4.31
CA ALA A 288 8.87 30.54 -2.93
C ALA A 288 7.60 30.33 -2.10
N THR A 289 6.42 30.50 -2.71
CA THR A 289 5.13 30.25 -2.06
C THR A 289 4.93 28.78 -1.74
N LEU A 290 5.24 27.86 -2.69
CA LEU A 290 5.20 26.42 -2.45
C LEU A 290 6.11 26.02 -1.29
N ARG A 291 7.39 26.46 -1.31
CA ARG A 291 8.37 26.15 -0.25
C ARG A 291 7.94 26.66 1.12
N LYS A 292 7.24 27.78 1.17
CA LYS A 292 6.81 28.41 2.43
C LYS A 292 5.60 27.72 3.05
N LEU A 293 4.64 27.26 2.23
CA LEU A 293 3.31 26.89 2.72
C LEU A 293 3.05 25.38 2.71
N VAL A 294 3.71 24.58 1.84
CA VAL A 294 3.53 23.12 1.81
C VAL A 294 4.00 22.52 3.14
N GLY A 295 3.11 21.80 3.81
CA GLY A 295 3.33 21.25 5.16
C GLY A 295 3.18 22.25 6.30
N HIS A 296 2.86 23.52 6.00
CA HIS A 296 2.80 24.59 7.00
C HIS A 296 1.44 25.31 7.03
N THR A 297 0.48 24.89 6.24
CA THR A 297 -0.87 25.44 6.23
C THR A 297 -1.95 24.36 6.26
N SER A 298 -3.08 24.69 6.91
CA SER A 298 -4.32 23.94 6.84
C SER A 298 -5.47 24.82 6.36
N ASP A 299 -5.19 26.05 5.93
CA ASP A 299 -6.20 26.96 5.38
C ASP A 299 -6.64 26.47 3.99
N PRO A 300 -7.94 26.19 3.78
CA PRO A 300 -8.45 25.71 2.49
C PRO A 300 -8.17 26.65 1.32
N GLN A 301 -8.13 27.97 1.55
CA GLN A 301 -7.82 28.96 0.51
C GLN A 301 -6.34 28.91 0.11
N GLU A 302 -5.45 28.77 1.08
CA GLU A 302 -4.02 28.59 0.80
C GLU A 302 -3.75 27.25 0.12
N LEU A 303 -4.35 26.15 0.56
CA LEU A 303 -4.24 24.84 -0.10
C LEU A 303 -4.73 24.90 -1.54
N SER A 304 -5.87 25.54 -1.80
CA SER A 304 -6.37 25.75 -3.17
C SER A 304 -5.42 26.58 -4.03
N ARG A 305 -4.78 27.61 -3.45
CA ARG A 305 -3.77 28.42 -4.14
C ARG A 305 -2.52 27.59 -4.47
N LEU A 306 -2.05 26.74 -3.55
CA LEU A 306 -0.91 25.85 -3.81
C LEU A 306 -1.22 24.86 -4.93
N ALA A 307 -2.40 24.24 -4.91
CA ALA A 307 -2.85 23.36 -5.98
C ALA A 307 -2.91 24.09 -7.34
N GLN A 308 -3.38 25.34 -7.37
CA GLN A 308 -3.39 26.14 -8.59
C GLN A 308 -1.97 26.44 -9.12
N ILE A 309 -1.01 26.78 -8.24
CA ILE A 309 0.39 26.99 -8.64
C ILE A 309 0.97 25.69 -9.27
N ILE A 310 0.69 24.54 -8.66
CA ILE A 310 1.11 23.24 -9.22
C ILE A 310 0.45 22.99 -10.58
N ALA A 311 -0.84 23.27 -10.72
CA ALA A 311 -1.55 23.14 -11.98
C ALA A 311 -0.94 24.03 -13.09
N ASP A 312 -0.65 25.29 -12.77
CA ASP A 312 -0.12 26.27 -13.74
C ASP A 312 1.35 25.99 -14.13
N SER A 313 2.08 25.19 -13.36
CA SER A 313 3.47 24.81 -13.65
C SER A 313 3.62 23.86 -14.84
N GLY A 314 2.55 23.17 -15.26
CA GLY A 314 2.59 22.09 -16.25
C GLY A 314 3.20 20.76 -15.73
N ALA A 315 3.45 20.64 -14.42
CA ALA A 315 3.90 19.40 -13.80
C ALA A 315 2.85 18.27 -13.88
N PRO A 316 1.54 18.54 -13.69
CA PRO A 316 0.52 17.50 -13.84
C PRO A 316 0.51 16.83 -15.21
N GLU A 317 0.70 17.59 -16.30
CA GLU A 317 0.76 17.06 -17.66
C GLU A 317 2.01 16.17 -17.87
N GLU A 318 3.12 16.48 -17.23
CA GLU A 318 4.32 15.64 -17.24
C GLU A 318 4.07 14.32 -16.51
N ILE A 319 3.46 14.38 -15.33
CA ILE A 319 3.07 13.20 -14.55
C ILE A 319 2.10 12.32 -15.36
N GLU A 320 1.11 12.90 -16.05
CA GLU A 320 0.20 12.15 -16.93
C GLU A 320 0.98 11.39 -18.03
N ARG A 321 1.89 12.07 -18.73
CA ARG A 321 2.71 11.42 -19.77
C ARG A 321 3.55 10.29 -19.19
N ARG A 322 4.05 10.44 -17.96
CA ARG A 322 4.83 9.43 -17.28
C ARG A 322 3.97 8.23 -16.88
N ILE A 323 2.75 8.47 -16.36
CA ILE A 323 1.78 7.41 -16.07
C ILE A 323 1.46 6.60 -17.33
N ASP A 324 1.18 7.28 -18.45
CA ASP A 324 0.87 6.62 -19.72
C ASP A 324 2.06 5.77 -20.22
N SER A 325 3.26 6.32 -20.18
CA SER A 325 4.49 5.62 -20.60
C SER A 325 4.78 4.39 -19.74
N LEU A 326 4.68 4.52 -18.41
CA LEU A 326 4.88 3.41 -17.47
C LEU A 326 3.79 2.34 -17.65
N THR A 327 2.54 2.75 -17.84
CA THR A 327 1.43 1.81 -18.08
C THR A 327 1.69 1.00 -19.35
N GLN A 328 2.10 1.65 -20.43
CA GLN A 328 2.42 0.98 -21.68
C GLN A 328 3.61 0.02 -21.53
N SER A 329 4.68 0.44 -20.84
CA SER A 329 5.86 -0.38 -20.57
C SER A 329 5.51 -1.60 -19.74
N GLY A 330 4.74 -1.43 -18.66
CA GLY A 330 4.28 -2.51 -17.80
C GLY A 330 3.46 -3.55 -18.58
N LEU A 331 2.53 -3.12 -19.45
CA LEU A 331 1.77 -4.01 -20.31
C LEU A 331 2.67 -4.74 -21.34
N GLN A 332 3.72 -4.12 -21.86
CA GLN A 332 4.68 -4.80 -22.71
C GLN A 332 5.41 -5.94 -21.99
N HIS A 333 5.82 -5.73 -20.73
CA HIS A 333 6.39 -6.80 -19.90
C HIS A 333 5.43 -7.97 -19.72
N LEU A 334 4.16 -7.69 -19.46
CA LEU A 334 3.11 -8.69 -19.31
C LEU A 334 2.91 -9.51 -20.60
N HIS A 335 2.79 -8.85 -21.75
CA HIS A 335 2.60 -9.52 -23.03
C HIS A 335 3.81 -10.37 -23.44
N ALA A 336 5.02 -9.92 -23.11
CA ALA A 336 6.24 -10.69 -23.35
C ALA A 336 6.31 -11.99 -22.54
N ALA A 337 5.64 -12.04 -21.38
CA ALA A 337 5.60 -13.20 -20.50
C ALA A 337 4.83 -14.40 -21.07
N LYS A 338 3.93 -14.17 -22.06
CA LYS A 338 3.12 -15.22 -22.73
C LYS A 338 2.38 -16.13 -21.76
N VAL A 339 1.80 -15.57 -20.72
CA VAL A 339 0.99 -16.31 -19.74
C VAL A 339 -0.42 -16.58 -20.26
N ASP A 340 -1.19 -17.36 -19.51
CA ASP A 340 -2.59 -17.67 -19.85
C ASP A 340 -3.40 -16.41 -20.18
N PRO A 341 -4.20 -16.41 -21.26
CA PRO A 341 -4.97 -15.25 -21.68
C PRO A 341 -5.89 -14.67 -20.59
N THR A 342 -6.51 -15.51 -19.76
CA THR A 342 -7.39 -15.08 -18.68
C THR A 342 -6.64 -14.30 -17.61
N VAL A 343 -5.43 -14.75 -17.28
CA VAL A 343 -4.56 -14.04 -16.32
C VAL A 343 -4.04 -12.73 -16.93
N THR A 344 -3.66 -12.77 -18.23
CA THR A 344 -3.23 -11.56 -18.96
C THR A 344 -4.33 -10.52 -18.94
N GLU A 345 -5.56 -10.85 -19.35
CA GLU A 345 -6.70 -9.94 -19.37
C GLU A 345 -6.98 -9.35 -17.97
N THR A 346 -6.92 -10.17 -16.93
CA THR A 346 -7.14 -9.70 -15.57
C THR A 346 -6.06 -8.71 -15.13
N LEU A 347 -4.79 -8.99 -15.40
CA LEU A 347 -3.69 -8.07 -15.06
C LEU A 347 -3.77 -6.77 -15.87
N GLU A 348 -4.18 -6.81 -17.14
CA GLU A 348 -4.46 -5.61 -17.95
C GLU A 348 -5.58 -4.76 -17.32
N GLN A 349 -6.69 -5.39 -16.94
CA GLN A 349 -7.80 -4.69 -16.29
C GLN A 349 -7.39 -4.08 -14.95
N LEU A 350 -6.57 -4.79 -14.16
CA LEU A 350 -6.04 -4.27 -12.90
C LEU A 350 -5.11 -3.07 -13.14
N ALA A 351 -4.24 -3.11 -14.17
CA ALA A 351 -3.37 -2.00 -14.55
C ALA A 351 -4.20 -0.77 -14.95
N ILE A 352 -5.16 -0.94 -15.86
CA ILE A 352 -6.07 0.14 -16.29
C ILE A 352 -6.81 0.73 -15.09
N LYS A 353 -7.38 -0.12 -14.22
CA LYS A 353 -8.11 0.33 -13.03
C LYS A 353 -7.21 1.08 -12.04
N ALA A 354 -5.94 0.70 -11.95
CA ALA A 354 -4.96 1.35 -11.09
C ALA A 354 -4.58 2.75 -11.59
N THR A 355 -4.40 2.91 -12.91
CA THR A 355 -3.84 4.11 -13.53
C THR A 355 -4.87 5.08 -14.10
N ALA A 356 -6.08 4.59 -14.46
CA ALA A 356 -7.14 5.39 -15.10
C ALA A 356 -8.06 6.15 -14.13
N ARG A 357 -7.81 6.14 -12.83
CA ARG A 357 -8.59 6.91 -11.85
C ARG A 357 -8.46 8.41 -12.16
N ARG A 358 -9.44 8.97 -12.85
CA ARG A 358 -9.54 10.41 -13.08
C ARG A 358 -10.70 10.93 -12.24
N LYS A 359 -10.38 11.78 -11.21
CA LYS A 359 -11.32 12.56 -10.36
C LYS A 359 -12.32 11.73 -9.57
#